data_9f561bea9785bff93e6014cb0d4120ac
#
_entry.id   9f561bea9785bff93e6014cb0d4120ac
#
_cell.length_a   1.000
_cell.length_b   1.000
_cell.length_c   1.000
_cell.angle_alpha   90.00
_cell.angle_beta   90.00
_cell.angle_gamma   90.00
#
_symmetry.space_group_name_H-M   'P 1'
#
loop_
_entity.id
_entity.type
_entity.pdbx_description
1 polymer ?
#
loop_
_entity_poly.entity_id
_entity_poly.type
_entity_poly.pdbx_seq_one_letter_code
_entity_poly.pdbx_strand_id
1 'polypeptide(L)'
;ELGWSAIIYLSAMAGVDEELCEAGAVDGMGRLDMAIHITLPTIMPTIILLWIMQVGNILSAGFDQHLIIGNTVTQRYWDVIDTYAYRYGVQNGYYSLGAAVSMIKSVIGFALVLITNAIARKFSDVALF
;
A
#
# COMPACT_ATOMS: atom_id res chain seq x y z
N GLU A 1 -4.01 8.33 -6.69
CA GLU A 1 -4.10 7.44 -5.49
C GLU A 1 -4.05 8.21 -4.16
N LEU A 2 -3.38 9.38 -4.09
CA LEU A 2 -3.30 10.18 -2.86
C LEU A 2 -4.68 10.52 -2.25
N GLY A 3 -5.65 10.90 -3.07
CA GLY A 3 -6.99 11.27 -2.60
C GLY A 3 -7.74 10.09 -1.96
N TRP A 4 -7.61 8.89 -2.52
CA TRP A 4 -8.25 7.69 -2.00
C TRP A 4 -7.72 7.32 -0.62
N SER A 5 -6.41 7.27 -0.46
CA SER A 5 -5.78 6.99 0.83
C SER A 5 -6.11 8.05 1.87
N ALA A 6 -6.15 9.34 1.48
CA ALA A 6 -6.52 10.44 2.36
C ALA A 6 -7.94 10.29 2.92
N ILE A 7 -8.91 9.86 2.09
CA ILE A 7 -10.30 9.63 2.53
C ILE A 7 -10.36 8.54 3.59
N ILE A 8 -9.61 7.44 3.41
CA ILE A 8 -9.60 6.34 4.37
C ILE A 8 -9.00 6.80 5.71
N TYR A 9 -7.90 7.56 5.69
CA TYR A 9 -7.32 8.10 6.92
C TYR A 9 -8.25 9.11 7.61
N LEU A 10 -8.90 9.99 6.85
CA LEU A 10 -9.88 10.93 7.41
C LEU A 10 -11.07 10.20 8.03
N SER A 11 -11.56 9.14 7.39
CA SER A 11 -12.63 8.30 7.95
C SER A 11 -12.20 7.62 9.24
N ALA A 12 -10.97 7.10 9.29
CA ALA A 12 -10.43 6.49 10.50
C ALA A 12 -10.28 7.52 11.64
N MET A 13 -9.83 8.74 11.33
CA MET A 13 -9.75 9.82 12.32
C MET A 13 -11.12 10.28 12.82
N ALA A 14 -12.13 10.32 11.94
CA ALA A 14 -13.50 10.66 12.33
C ALA A 14 -14.15 9.60 13.24
N GLY A 15 -13.61 8.37 13.26
CA GLY A 15 -14.03 7.31 14.15
C GLY A 15 -13.35 7.30 15.53
N VAL A 16 -12.45 8.25 15.80
CA VAL A 16 -11.82 8.39 17.13
C VAL A 16 -12.86 8.91 18.11
N ASP A 17 -12.93 8.28 19.29
CA ASP A 17 -13.90 8.61 20.33
C ASP A 17 -13.66 10.05 20.85
N GLU A 18 -14.71 10.84 20.79
CA GLU A 18 -14.67 12.24 21.20
C GLU A 18 -14.44 12.39 22.72
N GLU A 19 -14.92 11.41 23.51
CA GLU A 19 -14.71 11.36 24.97
C GLU A 19 -13.23 11.26 25.34
N LEU A 20 -12.42 10.54 24.54
CA LEU A 20 -10.97 10.45 24.72
C LEU A 20 -10.28 11.80 24.47
N CYS A 21 -10.77 12.53 23.47
CA CYS A 21 -10.25 13.86 23.15
C CYS A 21 -10.63 14.90 24.23
N GLU A 22 -11.84 14.82 24.75
CA GLU A 22 -12.29 15.67 25.85
C GLU A 22 -11.51 15.38 27.15
N ALA A 23 -11.28 14.12 27.48
CA ALA A 23 -10.47 13.74 28.64
C ALA A 23 -9.03 14.28 28.50
N GLY A 24 -8.41 14.13 27.32
CA GLY A 24 -7.10 14.71 27.05
C GLY A 24 -7.05 16.23 27.19
N ALA A 25 -8.13 16.93 26.79
CA ALA A 25 -8.23 18.37 26.95
C ALA A 25 -8.32 18.80 28.41
N VAL A 26 -9.02 18.02 29.25
CA VAL A 26 -9.10 18.24 30.70
C VAL A 26 -7.74 18.03 31.36
N ASP A 27 -6.96 17.06 30.89
CA ASP A 27 -5.58 16.78 31.34
C ASP A 27 -4.58 17.85 30.85
N GLY A 28 -5.03 18.84 30.08
CA GLY A 28 -4.19 19.94 29.58
C GLY A 28 -3.35 19.59 28.34
N MET A 29 -3.68 18.52 27.63
CA MET A 29 -2.99 18.14 26.40
C MET A 29 -3.17 19.19 25.30
N GLY A 30 -2.06 19.56 24.65
CA GLY A 30 -2.08 20.35 23.44
C GLY A 30 -2.56 19.56 22.22
N ARG A 31 -2.87 20.26 21.12
CA ARG A 31 -3.32 19.60 19.87
C ARG A 31 -2.33 18.57 19.33
N LEU A 32 -1.04 18.82 19.46
CA LEU A 32 -0.01 17.88 19.02
C LEU A 32 0.07 16.67 19.94
N ASP A 33 -0.06 16.87 21.24
CA ASP A 33 -0.05 15.78 22.20
C ASP A 33 -1.25 14.86 22.04
N MET A 34 -2.45 15.43 21.79
CA MET A 34 -3.65 14.69 21.44
C MET A 34 -3.46 13.86 20.15
N ALA A 35 -2.86 14.46 19.13
CA ALA A 35 -2.62 13.76 17.85
C ALA A 35 -1.68 12.56 18.03
N ILE A 36 -0.63 12.70 18.83
CA ILE A 36 0.39 11.66 19.02
C ILE A 36 -0.07 10.57 20.00
N HIS A 37 -0.74 10.94 21.08
CA HIS A 37 -1.04 10.01 22.17
C HIS A 37 -2.45 9.43 22.12
N ILE A 38 -3.39 10.06 21.41
CA ILE A 38 -4.79 9.59 21.30
C ILE A 38 -5.08 9.19 19.84
N THR A 39 -5.00 10.14 18.89
CA THR A 39 -5.42 9.89 17.53
C THR A 39 -4.55 8.87 16.82
N LEU A 40 -3.23 9.03 16.85
CA LEU A 40 -2.29 8.18 16.13
C LEU A 40 -2.35 6.71 16.60
N PRO A 41 -2.35 6.39 17.92
CA PRO A 41 -2.52 5.01 18.36
C PRO A 41 -3.87 4.40 17.96
N THR A 42 -4.95 5.18 18.02
CA THR A 42 -6.29 4.69 17.65
C THR A 42 -6.39 4.35 16.17
N ILE A 43 -5.77 5.11 15.28
CA ILE A 43 -5.79 4.83 13.84
C ILE A 43 -4.65 3.90 13.38
N MET A 44 -3.75 3.49 14.27
CA MET A 44 -2.60 2.63 13.95
C MET A 44 -3.00 1.34 13.21
N PRO A 45 -4.09 0.65 13.57
CA PRO A 45 -4.57 -0.51 12.83
C PRO A 45 -4.83 -0.22 11.35
N THR A 46 -5.46 0.91 11.06
CA THR A 46 -5.76 1.35 9.69
C THR A 46 -4.48 1.69 8.93
N ILE A 47 -3.52 2.34 9.57
CA ILE A 47 -2.21 2.65 8.96
C ILE A 47 -1.48 1.38 8.57
N ILE A 48 -1.40 0.41 9.48
CA ILE A 48 -0.71 -0.87 9.24
C ILE A 48 -1.40 -1.64 8.10
N LEU A 49 -2.73 -1.71 8.12
CA LEU A 49 -3.50 -2.40 7.08
C LEU A 49 -3.24 -1.79 5.70
N LEU A 50 -3.35 -0.48 5.57
CA LEU A 50 -3.09 0.21 4.31
C LEU A 50 -1.63 0.04 3.85
N TRP A 51 -0.68 0.02 4.78
CA TRP A 51 0.72 -0.18 4.48
C TRP A 51 1.00 -1.59 3.94
N ILE A 52 0.42 -2.63 4.56
CA ILE A 52 0.51 -4.01 4.08
C ILE A 52 -0.08 -4.14 2.67
N MET A 53 -1.26 -3.53 2.42
CA MET A 53 -1.88 -3.52 1.09
C MET A 53 -0.99 -2.83 0.05
N GLN A 54 -0.36 -1.71 0.42
CA GLN A 54 0.53 -0.98 -0.48
C GLN A 54 1.79 -1.78 -0.83
N VAL A 55 2.37 -2.50 0.13
CA VAL A 55 3.50 -3.40 -0.12
C VAL A 55 3.12 -4.53 -1.09
N GLY A 56 1.91 -5.11 -0.96
CA GLY A 56 1.39 -6.10 -1.90
C GLY A 56 1.32 -5.58 -3.34
N ASN A 57 1.02 -4.30 -3.51
CA ASN A 57 0.88 -3.65 -4.81
C ASN A 57 2.18 -3.06 -5.37
N ILE A 58 3.30 -3.13 -4.66
CA ILE A 58 4.56 -2.49 -5.05
C ILE A 58 5.09 -2.99 -6.41
N LEU A 59 4.84 -4.25 -6.73
CA LEU A 59 5.23 -4.86 -8.00
C LEU A 59 4.34 -4.46 -9.19
N SER A 60 3.19 -3.81 -8.93
CA SER A 60 2.23 -3.34 -9.94
C SER A 60 2.37 -1.85 -10.21
N ALA A 61 3.51 -1.26 -9.90
CA ALA A 61 3.72 0.18 -9.98
C ALA A 61 3.70 0.69 -11.42
N GLY A 62 2.65 1.42 -11.78
CA GLY A 62 2.66 2.32 -12.91
C GLY A 62 2.58 1.69 -14.31
N PHE A 63 1.99 0.51 -14.49
CA PHE A 63 1.80 -0.11 -15.81
C PHE A 63 1.25 0.87 -16.85
N ASP A 64 0.11 1.52 -16.56
CA ASP A 64 -0.55 2.45 -17.48
C ASP A 64 0.33 3.65 -17.82
N GLN A 65 1.00 4.20 -16.82
CA GLN A 65 1.90 5.34 -16.98
C GLN A 65 3.09 4.97 -17.88
N HIS A 66 3.71 3.82 -17.60
CA HIS A 66 4.85 3.34 -18.38
C HIS A 66 4.46 2.96 -19.80
N LEU A 67 3.27 2.39 -19.99
CA LEU A 67 2.78 2.02 -21.33
C LEU A 67 2.46 3.23 -22.20
N ILE A 68 1.88 4.30 -21.61
CA ILE A 68 1.43 5.48 -22.35
C ILE A 68 2.57 6.48 -22.58
N ILE A 69 3.39 6.73 -21.55
CA ILE A 69 4.47 7.74 -21.60
C ILE A 69 5.75 7.13 -22.19
N GLY A 70 5.90 5.82 -22.08
CA GLY A 70 7.10 5.12 -22.53
C GLY A 70 7.37 5.27 -24.03
N ASN A 71 8.63 5.49 -24.38
CA ASN A 71 9.10 5.58 -25.77
C ASN A 71 10.06 4.42 -26.06
N THR A 72 10.00 3.89 -27.28
CA THR A 72 10.84 2.77 -27.75
C THR A 72 12.34 3.04 -27.58
N VAL A 73 12.77 4.30 -27.69
CA VAL A 73 14.19 4.70 -27.55
C VAL A 73 14.68 4.60 -26.11
N THR A 74 13.82 4.89 -25.14
CA THR A 74 14.16 4.91 -23.69
C THR A 74 13.66 3.69 -22.94
N GLN A 75 13.12 2.71 -23.67
CA GLN A 75 12.46 1.52 -23.12
C GLN A 75 13.27 0.81 -22.02
N ARG A 76 14.59 0.70 -22.19
CA ARG A 76 15.49 0.07 -21.21
C ARG A 76 15.44 0.68 -19.80
N TYR A 77 15.02 1.94 -19.70
CA TYR A 77 15.03 2.69 -18.44
C TYR A 77 13.68 2.73 -17.73
N TRP A 78 12.58 2.47 -18.44
CA TRP A 78 11.23 2.55 -17.88
C TRP A 78 10.48 1.20 -17.89
N ASP A 79 11.08 0.15 -18.44
CA ASP A 79 10.41 -1.15 -18.54
C ASP A 79 10.22 -1.78 -17.16
N VAL A 80 8.98 -2.07 -16.82
CA VAL A 80 8.58 -2.75 -15.60
C VAL A 80 8.07 -4.16 -15.92
N ILE A 81 7.97 -5.02 -14.91
CA ILE A 81 7.55 -6.42 -15.08
C ILE A 81 6.22 -6.51 -15.86
N ASP A 82 5.27 -5.63 -15.57
CA ASP A 82 3.95 -5.64 -16.22
C ASP A 82 4.02 -5.22 -17.70
N THR A 83 4.83 -4.22 -18.04
CA THR A 83 5.01 -3.81 -19.44
C THR A 83 5.77 -4.87 -20.24
N TYR A 84 6.72 -5.54 -19.60
CA TYR A 84 7.41 -6.69 -20.19
C TYR A 84 6.43 -7.84 -20.46
N ALA A 85 5.62 -8.24 -19.46
CA ALA A 85 4.64 -9.30 -19.59
C ALA A 85 3.59 -8.98 -20.67
N TYR A 86 3.14 -7.74 -20.76
CA TYR A 86 2.21 -7.28 -21.78
C TYR A 86 2.82 -7.35 -23.19
N ARG A 87 4.01 -6.82 -23.35
CA ARG A 87 4.68 -6.78 -24.66
C ARG A 87 4.99 -8.19 -25.19
N TYR A 88 5.64 -9.02 -24.39
CA TYR A 88 6.00 -10.36 -24.83
C TYR A 88 4.82 -11.33 -24.78
N GLY A 89 3.97 -11.22 -23.78
CA GLY A 89 2.81 -12.10 -23.62
C GLY A 89 1.69 -11.79 -24.62
N VAL A 90 1.26 -10.52 -24.68
CA VAL A 90 0.07 -10.13 -25.45
C VAL A 90 0.44 -9.66 -26.86
N GLN A 91 1.35 -8.69 -26.99
CA GLN A 91 1.68 -8.12 -28.29
C GLN A 91 2.41 -9.10 -29.21
N ASN A 92 3.33 -9.90 -28.67
CA ASN A 92 4.08 -10.91 -29.45
C ASN A 92 3.39 -12.28 -29.49
N GLY A 93 2.24 -12.46 -28.80
CA GLY A 93 1.47 -13.71 -28.83
C GLY A 93 2.03 -14.85 -27.96
N TYR A 94 3.06 -14.60 -27.13
CA TYR A 94 3.61 -15.62 -26.22
C TYR A 94 2.83 -15.64 -24.89
N TYR A 95 1.56 -15.99 -24.94
CA TYR A 95 0.65 -15.98 -23.80
C TYR A 95 1.15 -16.80 -22.60
N SER A 96 1.79 -17.94 -22.86
CA SER A 96 2.38 -18.79 -21.82
C SER A 96 3.48 -18.07 -21.03
N LEU A 97 4.30 -17.26 -21.71
CA LEU A 97 5.34 -16.46 -21.07
C LEU A 97 4.74 -15.33 -20.24
N GLY A 98 3.75 -14.61 -20.76
CA GLY A 98 3.02 -13.59 -20.02
C GLY A 98 2.36 -14.17 -18.75
N ALA A 99 1.73 -15.34 -18.86
CA ALA A 99 1.15 -16.04 -17.73
C ALA A 99 2.21 -16.44 -16.68
N ALA A 100 3.34 -17.00 -17.11
CA ALA A 100 4.44 -17.38 -16.22
C ALA A 100 5.00 -16.19 -15.44
N VAL A 101 5.25 -15.07 -16.11
CA VAL A 101 5.72 -13.84 -15.46
C VAL A 101 4.72 -13.33 -14.43
N SER A 102 3.42 -13.34 -14.76
CA SER A 102 2.35 -12.93 -13.86
C SER A 102 2.24 -13.84 -12.63
N MET A 103 2.42 -15.17 -12.81
CA MET A 103 2.44 -16.12 -11.69
C MET A 103 3.62 -15.88 -10.75
N ILE A 104 4.83 -15.70 -11.30
CA ILE A 104 6.02 -15.39 -10.50
C ILE A 104 5.82 -14.09 -9.72
N LYS A 105 5.29 -13.05 -10.37
CA LYS A 105 4.96 -11.77 -9.72
C LYS A 105 3.98 -11.96 -8.56
N SER A 106 2.93 -12.76 -8.76
CA SER A 106 1.93 -13.04 -7.72
C SER A 106 2.53 -13.76 -6.52
N VAL A 107 3.41 -14.74 -6.75
CA VAL A 107 4.11 -15.47 -5.67
C VAL A 107 5.02 -14.52 -4.88
N ILE A 108 5.78 -13.66 -5.56
CA ILE A 108 6.64 -12.67 -4.90
C ILE A 108 5.78 -11.67 -4.11
N GLY A 109 4.70 -11.15 -4.70
CA GLY A 109 3.78 -10.24 -4.02
C GLY A 109 3.17 -10.85 -2.77
N PHE A 110 2.74 -12.12 -2.85
CA PHE A 110 2.22 -12.85 -1.71
C PHE A 110 3.27 -13.04 -0.60
N ALA A 111 4.49 -13.42 -0.97
CA ALA A 111 5.59 -13.54 -0.02
C ALA A 111 5.88 -12.19 0.69
N LEU A 112 5.90 -11.08 -0.05
CA LEU A 112 6.08 -9.74 0.52
C LEU A 112 4.97 -9.39 1.52
N VAL A 113 3.72 -9.68 1.20
CA VAL A 113 2.59 -9.48 2.13
C VAL A 113 2.76 -10.30 3.40
N LEU A 114 3.13 -11.57 3.31
CA LEU A 114 3.37 -12.41 4.48
C LEU A 114 4.51 -11.89 5.36
N ILE A 115 5.62 -11.49 4.74
CA ILE A 115 6.77 -10.91 5.47
C ILE A 115 6.35 -9.62 6.18
N THR A 116 5.66 -8.73 5.47
CA THR A 116 5.20 -7.46 6.04
C THR A 116 4.20 -7.68 7.17
N ASN A 117 3.28 -8.63 7.02
CA ASN A 117 2.34 -9.00 8.07
C ASN A 117 3.06 -9.58 9.31
N ALA A 118 4.08 -10.42 9.11
CA ALA A 118 4.89 -10.94 10.21
C ALA A 118 5.68 -9.84 10.95
N ILE A 119 6.16 -8.84 10.22
CA ILE A 119 6.81 -7.66 10.80
C ILE A 119 5.80 -6.81 11.57
N ALA A 120 4.62 -6.58 10.98
CA ALA A 120 3.55 -5.82 11.63
C ALA A 120 3.13 -6.43 12.96
N ARG A 121 3.01 -7.76 13.04
CA ARG A 121 2.75 -8.50 14.29
C ARG A 121 3.76 -8.23 15.39
N LYS A 122 5.01 -8.02 15.04
CA LYS A 122 6.07 -7.78 16.03
C LYS A 122 6.01 -6.37 16.63
N PHE A 123 5.46 -5.41 15.88
CA PHE A 123 5.40 -4.00 16.27
C PHE A 123 4.02 -3.55 16.76
N SER A 124 2.99 -4.33 16.47
CA SER A 124 1.60 -4.01 16.84
C SER A 124 0.83 -5.32 17.00
N ASP A 125 -0.11 -5.38 17.95
CA ASP A 125 -1.06 -6.49 18.09
C ASP A 125 -2.06 -6.58 16.94
N VAL A 126 -1.90 -5.72 15.94
CA VAL A 126 -2.75 -5.64 14.75
C VAL A 126 -2.04 -6.29 13.57
N ALA A 127 -2.61 -7.40 13.11
CA ALA A 127 -2.17 -8.12 11.92
C ALA A 127 -3.39 -8.57 11.12
N LEU A 128 -3.20 -8.87 9.82
CA LEU A 128 -4.29 -9.36 8.97
C LEU A 128 -4.67 -10.82 9.28
N PHE A 129 -3.70 -11.63 9.72
CA PHE A 129 -3.85 -13.07 10.04
C PHE A 129 -3.10 -13.45 11.30
#